data_3a7c223f950e893e048b7cca0d961c6b
#
_entry.id   3a7c223f950e893e048b7cca0d961c6b
#
_cell.length_a   1.000
_cell.length_b   1.000
_cell.length_c   1.000
_cell.angle_alpha   90.00
_cell.angle_beta   90.00
_cell.angle_gamma   90.00
#
_symmetry.space_group_name_H-M   'P 1'
#
loop_
_entity.id
_entity.type
_entity.pdbx_description
1 polymer ?
#
loop_
_entity_poly.entity_id
_entity_poly.type
_entity_poly.pdbx_seq_one_letter_code
_entity_poly.pdbx_strand_id
1 'polypeptide(L)'
;MEKKTFRQRVSKVVRGIYTNYLKYVKKVDIGKGVSISQRIDMDKVNPRGIHIGDETRVSVGVMLLAHDYFRGKNKVDTYIGKRCVIGGRAIITPGVTLGDHVFVGAGSVVTKSFPSHCLIAGNPARIIRTGIEISEKSQIVNFGTLVKNKESEKK
;
A
#
# COMPACT_ATOMS: atom_id res chain seq x y z
N MET A 1 7.71 5.78 -28.03
CA MET A 1 6.48 5.39 -27.26
C MET A 1 6.16 3.94 -27.56
N GLU A 2 6.44 3.03 -26.62
CA GLU A 2 6.09 1.62 -26.80
C GLU A 2 4.58 1.44 -26.86
N LYS A 3 4.09 0.81 -27.94
CA LYS A 3 2.65 0.47 -28.07
C LYS A 3 2.31 -0.60 -27.03
N LYS A 4 1.46 -0.27 -26.05
CA LYS A 4 0.96 -1.25 -25.08
C LYS A 4 0.31 -2.42 -25.80
N THR A 5 0.72 -3.65 -25.44
CA THR A 5 0.14 -4.87 -25.99
C THR A 5 -1.36 -4.99 -25.65
N PHE A 6 -2.12 -5.72 -26.45
CA PHE A 6 -3.54 -5.99 -26.21
C PHE A 6 -3.79 -6.48 -24.78
N ARG A 7 -2.98 -7.43 -24.28
CA ARG A 7 -3.04 -7.96 -22.92
C ARG A 7 -2.89 -6.87 -21.84
N GLN A 8 -2.01 -5.88 -22.06
CA GLN A 8 -1.82 -4.76 -21.13
C GLN A 8 -3.02 -3.81 -21.12
N ARG A 9 -3.68 -3.61 -22.28
CA ARG A 9 -4.90 -2.80 -22.37
C ARG A 9 -6.06 -3.45 -21.65
N VAL A 10 -6.31 -4.75 -21.89
CA VAL A 10 -7.35 -5.52 -21.18
C VAL A 10 -7.10 -5.51 -19.67
N SER A 11 -5.89 -5.79 -19.21
CA SER A 11 -5.54 -5.75 -17.78
C SER A 11 -5.77 -4.38 -17.13
N LYS A 12 -5.57 -3.28 -17.87
CA LYS A 12 -5.87 -1.92 -17.38
C LYS A 12 -7.38 -1.70 -17.20
N VAL A 13 -8.19 -2.12 -18.17
CA VAL A 13 -9.65 -2.00 -18.12
C VAL A 13 -10.22 -2.80 -16.94
N VAL A 14 -9.81 -4.05 -16.81
CA VAL A 14 -10.31 -4.95 -15.75
C VAL A 14 -9.91 -4.43 -14.36
N ARG A 15 -8.70 -3.87 -14.19
CA ARG A 15 -8.30 -3.20 -12.94
C ARG A 15 -9.16 -1.97 -12.66
N GLY A 16 -9.49 -1.17 -13.69
CA GLY A 16 -10.36 -0.01 -13.55
C GLY A 16 -11.76 -0.41 -13.06
N ILE A 17 -12.35 -1.44 -13.66
CA ILE A 17 -13.66 -1.97 -13.24
C ILE A 17 -13.61 -2.44 -11.79
N TYR A 18 -12.57 -3.19 -11.40
CA TYR A 18 -12.40 -3.67 -10.03
C TYR A 18 -12.23 -2.53 -9.03
N THR A 19 -11.42 -1.52 -9.36
CA THR A 19 -11.24 -0.33 -8.51
C THR A 19 -12.56 0.44 -8.33
N ASN A 20 -13.35 0.59 -9.40
CA ASN A 20 -14.68 1.21 -9.33
C ASN A 20 -15.65 0.38 -8.46
N TYR A 21 -15.63 -0.94 -8.58
CA TYR A 21 -16.40 -1.82 -7.70
C TYR A 21 -16.04 -1.58 -6.22
N LEU A 22 -14.75 -1.54 -5.88
CA LEU A 22 -14.31 -1.26 -4.52
C LEU A 22 -14.79 0.12 -4.04
N LYS A 23 -14.67 1.14 -4.89
CA LYS A 23 -15.04 2.51 -4.56
C LYS A 23 -16.55 2.70 -4.38
N TYR A 24 -17.35 2.23 -5.31
CA TYR A 24 -18.79 2.55 -5.35
C TYR A 24 -19.65 1.50 -4.66
N VAL A 25 -19.31 0.22 -4.73
CA VAL A 25 -20.08 -0.87 -4.14
C VAL A 25 -19.61 -1.16 -2.71
N LYS A 26 -18.31 -1.35 -2.52
CA LYS A 26 -17.73 -1.60 -1.18
C LYS A 26 -17.53 -0.33 -0.37
N LYS A 27 -17.62 0.84 -1.01
CA LYS A 27 -17.46 2.19 -0.39
C LYS A 27 -16.10 2.38 0.28
N VAL A 28 -15.07 1.78 -0.28
CA VAL A 28 -13.67 2.05 0.08
C VAL A 28 -13.34 3.47 -0.37
N ASP A 29 -12.68 4.24 0.47
CA ASP A 29 -12.23 5.58 0.12
C ASP A 29 -10.95 5.47 -0.74
N ILE A 30 -11.11 5.71 -2.05
CA ILE A 30 -10.05 5.55 -3.05
C ILE A 30 -9.86 6.86 -3.81
N GLY A 31 -8.66 7.40 -3.75
CA GLY A 31 -8.24 8.61 -4.43
C GLY A 31 -8.16 8.48 -5.95
N LYS A 32 -7.71 9.56 -6.59
CA LYS A 32 -7.54 9.63 -8.05
C LYS A 32 -6.28 8.87 -8.47
N GLY A 33 -6.30 8.24 -9.65
CA GLY A 33 -5.13 7.57 -10.21
C GLY A 33 -4.65 6.33 -9.47
N VAL A 34 -5.38 5.86 -8.47
CA VAL A 34 -5.04 4.64 -7.72
C VAL A 34 -5.13 3.41 -8.61
N SER A 35 -4.13 2.53 -8.50
CA SER A 35 -4.07 1.26 -9.25
C SER A 35 -4.06 0.08 -8.29
N ILE A 36 -5.13 -0.70 -8.27
CA ILE A 36 -5.29 -1.84 -7.39
C ILE A 36 -5.27 -3.14 -8.20
N SER A 37 -4.47 -4.12 -7.75
CA SER A 37 -4.51 -5.47 -8.33
C SER A 37 -5.82 -6.17 -7.98
N GLN A 38 -6.34 -6.99 -8.90
CA GLN A 38 -7.58 -7.75 -8.68
C GLN A 38 -7.46 -8.85 -7.61
N ARG A 39 -6.24 -9.29 -7.32
CA ARG A 39 -5.96 -10.34 -6.34
C ARG A 39 -5.40 -9.72 -5.06
N ILE A 40 -6.17 -8.82 -4.45
CA ILE A 40 -5.90 -8.31 -3.11
C ILE A 40 -6.92 -8.91 -2.15
N ASP A 41 -6.55 -9.02 -0.89
CA ASP A 41 -7.47 -9.35 0.19
C ASP A 41 -7.80 -8.07 0.96
N MET A 42 -9.00 -7.55 0.69
CA MET A 42 -9.51 -6.36 1.33
C MET A 42 -10.45 -6.73 2.47
N ASP A 43 -10.37 -5.99 3.56
CA ASP A 43 -11.24 -6.17 4.71
C ASP A 43 -12.71 -6.29 4.29
N LYS A 44 -13.35 -7.39 4.72
CA LYS A 44 -14.76 -7.68 4.41
C LYS A 44 -15.72 -7.17 5.47
N VAL A 45 -15.21 -6.92 6.68
CA VAL A 45 -16.00 -6.46 7.84
C VAL A 45 -16.13 -4.96 7.83
N ASN A 46 -15.03 -4.24 7.62
CA ASN A 46 -15.00 -2.78 7.57
C ASN A 46 -14.27 -2.24 6.33
N PRO A 47 -14.77 -2.51 5.12
CA PRO A 47 -14.10 -2.00 3.90
C PRO A 47 -14.09 -0.47 3.84
N ARG A 48 -15.05 0.20 4.48
CA ARG A 48 -15.13 1.68 4.53
C ARG A 48 -14.04 2.31 5.38
N GLY A 49 -13.45 1.57 6.30
CA GLY A 49 -12.32 2.02 7.11
C GLY A 49 -10.97 1.97 6.37
N ILE A 50 -10.96 1.64 5.07
CA ILE A 50 -9.74 1.66 4.26
C ILE A 50 -9.73 2.91 3.40
N HIS A 51 -8.68 3.71 3.56
CA HIS A 51 -8.46 4.97 2.87
C HIS A 51 -7.16 4.90 2.08
N ILE A 52 -7.23 5.15 0.77
CA ILE A 52 -6.09 5.07 -0.14
C ILE A 52 -5.95 6.39 -0.90
N GLY A 53 -4.85 7.09 -0.66
CA GLY A 53 -4.54 8.37 -1.29
C GLY A 53 -4.20 8.27 -2.77
N ASP A 54 -4.20 9.42 -3.43
CA ASP A 54 -4.02 9.55 -4.88
C ASP A 54 -2.75 8.88 -5.39
N GLU A 55 -2.80 8.36 -6.63
CA GLU A 55 -1.66 7.80 -7.38
C GLU A 55 -0.96 6.63 -6.68
N THR A 56 -1.58 6.06 -5.65
CA THR A 56 -1.06 4.90 -4.92
C THR A 56 -1.28 3.61 -5.70
N ARG A 57 -0.29 2.73 -5.62
CA ARG A 57 -0.34 1.39 -6.22
C ARG A 57 -0.39 0.31 -5.16
N VAL A 58 -1.39 -0.59 -5.28
CA VAL A 58 -1.53 -1.78 -4.45
C VAL A 58 -1.31 -3.02 -5.30
N SER A 59 -0.27 -3.78 -4.98
CA SER A 59 0.17 -4.94 -5.76
C SER A 59 -0.63 -6.21 -5.43
N VAL A 60 -0.33 -7.28 -6.17
CA VAL A 60 -1.02 -8.58 -6.04
C VAL A 60 -0.84 -9.20 -4.64
N GLY A 61 -1.90 -9.79 -4.11
CA GLY A 61 -1.88 -10.52 -2.84
C GLY A 61 -1.70 -9.65 -1.60
N VAL A 62 -1.78 -8.32 -1.72
CA VAL A 62 -1.76 -7.42 -0.57
C VAL A 62 -3.02 -7.64 0.27
N MET A 63 -2.85 -7.70 1.59
CA MET A 63 -3.94 -7.74 2.56
C MET A 63 -4.06 -6.38 3.26
N LEU A 64 -5.25 -5.76 3.18
CA LEU A 64 -5.57 -4.47 3.82
C LEU A 64 -6.67 -4.71 4.85
N LEU A 65 -6.36 -4.45 6.12
CA LEU A 65 -7.26 -4.72 7.25
C LEU A 65 -7.68 -3.42 7.94
N ALA A 66 -8.95 -3.35 8.36
CA ALA A 66 -9.56 -2.21 9.05
C ALA A 66 -10.53 -2.65 10.16
N HIS A 67 -10.35 -3.87 10.71
CA HIS A 67 -11.02 -4.33 11.91
C HIS A 67 -10.08 -5.14 12.79
N ASP A 68 -10.28 -5.12 14.10
CA ASP A 68 -9.44 -5.83 15.07
C ASP A 68 -10.32 -6.53 16.11
N TYR A 69 -10.63 -7.79 15.85
CA TYR A 69 -11.42 -8.61 16.77
C TYR A 69 -10.69 -8.87 18.10
N PHE A 70 -9.38 -8.99 18.09
CA PHE A 70 -8.60 -9.29 19.30
C PHE A 70 -8.66 -8.15 20.31
N ARG A 71 -8.81 -6.91 19.85
CA ARG A 71 -8.98 -5.72 20.67
C ARG A 71 -10.45 -5.31 20.84
N GLY A 72 -11.39 -6.16 20.40
CA GLY A 72 -12.83 -5.85 20.45
C GLY A 72 -13.25 -4.67 19.57
N LYS A 73 -12.44 -4.32 18.57
CA LYS A 73 -12.70 -3.17 17.68
C LYS A 73 -13.11 -3.63 16.29
N ASN A 74 -14.41 -3.57 15.99
CA ASN A 74 -14.94 -3.94 14.69
C ASN A 74 -14.71 -2.87 13.60
N LYS A 75 -14.28 -1.66 14.00
CA LYS A 75 -14.02 -0.54 13.09
C LYS A 75 -12.74 0.16 13.54
N VAL A 76 -11.70 0.04 12.74
CA VAL A 76 -10.41 0.69 12.97
C VAL A 76 -9.89 1.14 11.61
N ASP A 77 -9.87 2.46 11.39
CA ASP A 77 -9.51 2.98 10.08
C ASP A 77 -8.02 2.82 9.79
N THR A 78 -7.71 2.44 8.55
CA THR A 78 -6.37 2.26 8.03
C THR A 78 -6.15 3.22 6.88
N TYR A 79 -5.10 4.03 6.94
CA TYR A 79 -4.82 5.10 6.00
C TYR A 79 -3.54 4.81 5.23
N ILE A 80 -3.61 4.92 3.93
CA ILE A 80 -2.46 4.86 3.02
C ILE A 80 -2.40 6.20 2.28
N GLY A 81 -1.30 6.92 2.42
CA GLY A 81 -1.10 8.23 1.81
C GLY A 81 -1.01 8.19 0.28
N LYS A 82 -0.64 9.33 -0.29
CA LYS A 82 -0.51 9.52 -1.74
C LYS A 82 0.80 8.95 -2.26
N ARG A 83 0.80 8.55 -3.53
CA ARG A 83 2.01 8.06 -4.23
C ARG A 83 2.73 6.94 -3.49
N CYS A 84 1.98 6.13 -2.73
CA CYS A 84 2.53 4.95 -2.07
C CYS A 84 2.61 3.77 -3.05
N VAL A 85 3.55 2.87 -2.76
CA VAL A 85 3.62 1.57 -3.43
C VAL A 85 3.57 0.48 -2.37
N ILE A 86 2.52 -0.32 -2.39
CA ILE A 86 2.38 -1.46 -1.51
C ILE A 86 2.82 -2.71 -2.26
N GLY A 87 3.96 -3.25 -1.88
CA GLY A 87 4.57 -4.42 -2.49
C GLY A 87 3.71 -5.67 -2.36
N GLY A 88 3.88 -6.60 -3.31
CA GLY A 88 3.06 -7.81 -3.37
C GLY A 88 3.10 -8.63 -2.07
N ARG A 89 1.96 -9.18 -1.67
CA ARG A 89 1.79 -9.99 -0.46
C ARG A 89 2.15 -9.28 0.85
N ALA A 90 2.22 -7.95 0.85
CA ALA A 90 2.35 -7.20 2.10
C ALA A 90 1.02 -7.23 2.88
N ILE A 91 1.11 -7.18 4.20
CA ILE A 91 -0.03 -7.13 5.11
C ILE A 91 0.00 -5.79 5.83
N ILE A 92 -1.07 -5.03 5.73
CA ILE A 92 -1.27 -3.79 6.49
C ILE A 92 -2.32 -4.06 7.56
N THR A 93 -1.88 -4.01 8.84
CA THR A 93 -2.75 -4.31 9.98
C THR A 93 -3.69 -3.14 10.29
N PRO A 94 -4.81 -3.40 11.01
CA PRO A 94 -5.79 -2.37 11.35
C PRO A 94 -5.17 -1.20 12.13
N GLY A 95 -5.61 0.03 11.82
CA GLY A 95 -5.18 1.24 12.52
C GLY A 95 -3.83 1.81 12.08
N VAL A 96 -3.22 1.23 11.05
CA VAL A 96 -1.97 1.75 10.49
C VAL A 96 -2.25 2.98 9.64
N THR A 97 -1.43 4.00 9.82
CA THR A 97 -1.34 5.17 8.93
C THR A 97 0.02 5.17 8.25
N LEU A 98 0.02 5.12 6.93
CA LEU A 98 1.19 5.37 6.10
C LEU A 98 1.10 6.79 5.53
N GLY A 99 2.17 7.57 5.71
CA GLY A 99 2.28 8.89 5.08
C GLY A 99 2.41 8.81 3.56
N ASP A 100 2.66 9.93 2.92
CA ASP A 100 2.85 10.01 1.47
C ASP A 100 4.22 9.45 1.05
N HIS A 101 4.35 9.01 -0.21
CA HIS A 101 5.60 8.48 -0.75
C HIS A 101 6.20 7.31 0.07
N VAL A 102 5.35 6.44 0.63
CA VAL A 102 5.82 5.24 1.34
C VAL A 102 5.91 4.06 0.37
N PHE A 103 7.07 3.42 0.34
CA PHE A 103 7.26 2.16 -0.36
C PHE A 103 7.31 1.00 0.64
N VAL A 104 6.34 0.11 0.57
CA VAL A 104 6.28 -1.11 1.38
C VAL A 104 6.88 -2.27 0.57
N GLY A 105 7.95 -2.87 1.08
CA GLY A 105 8.57 -4.04 0.45
C GLY A 105 7.60 -5.23 0.34
N ALA A 106 7.78 -6.06 -0.68
CA ALA A 106 6.96 -7.26 -0.86
C ALA A 106 7.08 -8.20 0.36
N GLY A 107 5.98 -8.87 0.74
CA GLY A 107 5.94 -9.80 1.87
C GLY A 107 6.07 -9.15 3.25
N SER A 108 6.06 -7.82 3.35
CA SER A 108 6.20 -7.13 4.63
C SER A 108 4.93 -7.18 5.46
N VAL A 109 5.08 -7.20 6.80
CA VAL A 109 3.96 -7.08 7.75
C VAL A 109 4.07 -5.76 8.49
N VAL A 110 3.16 -4.84 8.16
CA VAL A 110 3.13 -3.48 8.69
C VAL A 110 2.21 -3.42 9.88
N THR A 111 2.77 -3.34 11.08
CA THR A 111 2.06 -3.40 12.37
C THR A 111 1.99 -2.08 13.11
N LYS A 112 2.57 -1.01 12.54
CA LYS A 112 2.55 0.34 13.10
C LYS A 112 2.59 1.38 11.98
N SER A 113 2.25 2.62 12.31
CA SER A 113 2.29 3.74 11.38
C SER A 113 3.71 4.17 11.03
N PHE A 114 3.87 4.73 9.83
CA PHE A 114 5.14 5.22 9.31
C PHE A 114 4.99 6.61 8.68
N PRO A 115 6.00 7.47 8.82
CA PRO A 115 5.98 8.80 8.22
C PRO A 115 6.09 8.74 6.70
N SER A 116 5.88 9.89 6.06
CA SER A 116 6.09 10.06 4.62
C SER A 116 7.55 9.84 4.21
N HIS A 117 7.77 9.60 2.91
CA HIS A 117 9.08 9.54 2.28
C HIS A 117 9.99 8.41 2.83
N CYS A 118 9.43 7.23 3.11
CA CYS A 118 10.22 6.11 3.60
C CYS A 118 9.97 4.81 2.83
N LEU A 119 11.03 4.02 2.71
CA LEU A 119 10.97 2.62 2.30
C LEU A 119 10.99 1.77 3.56
N ILE A 120 9.95 0.95 3.69
CA ILE A 120 9.82 0.02 4.83
C ILE A 120 9.77 -1.41 4.31
N ALA A 121 10.33 -2.34 5.08
CA ALA A 121 10.29 -3.76 4.74
C ALA A 121 10.46 -4.64 5.98
N GLY A 122 10.09 -5.91 5.85
CA GLY A 122 10.29 -6.96 6.86
C GLY A 122 9.03 -7.35 7.61
N ASN A 123 9.18 -8.30 8.54
CA ASN A 123 8.15 -8.77 9.46
C ASN A 123 8.71 -8.83 10.89
N PRO A 124 8.29 -7.91 11.77
CA PRO A 124 7.52 -6.70 11.48
C PRO A 124 8.32 -5.67 10.66
N ALA A 125 7.62 -4.86 9.84
CA ALA A 125 8.25 -3.86 8.97
C ALA A 125 9.07 -2.81 9.75
N ARG A 126 10.21 -2.42 9.17
CA ARG A 126 11.10 -1.38 9.69
C ARG A 126 11.47 -0.42 8.57
N ILE A 127 11.86 0.79 8.91
CA ILE A 127 12.38 1.75 7.94
C ILE A 127 13.75 1.29 7.45
N ILE A 128 13.87 1.13 6.16
CA ILE A 128 15.12 0.78 5.46
C ILE A 128 15.78 2.03 4.87
N ARG A 129 14.96 2.95 4.33
CA ARG A 129 15.41 4.22 3.76
C ARG A 129 14.47 5.36 4.13
N THR A 130 15.00 6.56 4.20
CA THR A 130 14.25 7.81 4.38
C THR A 130 14.56 8.78 3.25
N GLY A 131 13.64 9.74 3.01
CA GLY A 131 13.81 10.73 1.95
C GLY A 131 13.59 10.16 0.55
N ILE A 132 12.86 9.06 0.39
CA ILE A 132 12.52 8.54 -0.92
C ILE A 132 11.41 9.37 -1.58
N GLU A 133 11.42 9.39 -2.92
CA GLU A 133 10.34 9.98 -3.71
C GLU A 133 9.82 9.00 -4.74
N ILE A 134 8.50 8.98 -4.91
CA ILE A 134 7.81 8.08 -5.84
C ILE A 134 7.06 8.94 -6.86
N SER A 135 7.28 8.65 -8.14
CA SER A 135 6.58 9.32 -9.25
C SER A 135 5.12 8.87 -9.37
N GLU A 136 4.32 9.62 -10.13
CA GLU A 136 2.94 9.25 -10.52
C GLU A 136 2.86 7.86 -11.19
N LYS A 137 3.94 7.42 -11.81
CA LYS A 137 4.04 6.09 -12.43
C LYS A 137 4.42 4.99 -11.43
N SER A 138 4.45 5.32 -10.13
CA SER A 138 4.82 4.39 -9.05
C SER A 138 6.26 3.86 -9.16
N GLN A 139 7.17 4.67 -9.64
CA GLN A 139 8.61 4.38 -9.71
C GLN A 139 9.33 5.22 -8.66
N ILE A 140 10.29 4.64 -7.96
CA ILE A 140 11.16 5.39 -7.07
C ILE A 140 12.08 6.25 -7.95
N VAL A 141 11.95 7.58 -7.83
CA VAL A 141 12.78 8.57 -8.56
C VAL A 141 13.90 9.13 -7.70
N ASN A 142 13.75 9.06 -6.38
CA ASN A 142 14.80 9.33 -5.42
C ASN A 142 14.83 8.20 -4.38
N PHE A 143 15.99 7.55 -4.24
CA PHE A 143 16.15 6.42 -3.31
C PHE A 143 16.46 6.85 -1.87
N GLY A 144 16.62 8.16 -1.62
CA GLY A 144 16.88 8.68 -0.29
C GLY A 144 18.13 8.07 0.38
N THR A 145 18.15 8.10 1.70
CA THR A 145 19.28 7.66 2.53
C THR A 145 18.98 6.34 3.22
N LEU A 146 19.94 5.41 3.23
CA LEU A 146 19.86 4.15 3.95
C LEU A 146 19.91 4.41 5.47
N VAL A 147 18.98 3.82 6.20
CA VAL A 147 19.01 3.86 7.67
C VAL A 147 19.98 2.78 8.18
N LYS A 148 21.06 3.20 8.83
CA LYS A 148 22.00 2.27 9.49
C LYS A 148 21.30 1.62 10.66
N ASN A 149 21.01 0.33 10.59
CA ASN A 149 20.55 -0.45 11.73
C ASN A 149 21.74 -0.76 12.65
N LYS A 150 21.70 -0.32 13.89
CA LYS A 150 22.74 -0.59 14.90
C LYS A 150 22.88 -2.08 15.29
N GLU A 151 22.08 -2.97 14.70
CA GLU A 151 22.08 -4.40 15.02
C GLU A 151 23.06 -5.24 14.19
N SER A 152 23.69 -4.68 13.15
CA SER A 152 24.66 -5.40 12.31
C SER A 152 26.12 -5.33 12.80
N GLU A 153 26.40 -4.59 13.88
CA GLU A 153 27.76 -4.46 14.43
C GLU A 153 28.05 -5.38 15.64
N LYS A 154 27.13 -6.30 15.96
CA LYS A 154 27.36 -7.33 16.98
C LYS A 154 27.35 -8.73 16.36
N LYS A 155 28.36 -9.01 15.54
CA LYS A 155 28.81 -10.38 15.23
C LYS A 155 30.32 -10.39 15.10
#